data_bb9d2e750557860217274d6691786046
#
_entry.id   bb9d2e750557860217274d6691786046
#
_cell.length_a   1.000
_cell.length_b   1.000
_cell.length_c   1.000
_cell.angle_alpha   90.00
_cell.angle_beta   90.00
_cell.angle_gamma   90.00
#
_symmetry.space_group_name_H-M   'P 1'
#
loop_
_entity.id
_entity.type
_entity.pdbx_description
1 polymer ?
#
loop_
_entity_poly.entity_id
_entity_poly.type
_entity_poly.pdbx_seq_one_letter_code
_entity_poly.pdbx_strand_id
1 'polypeptide(L)'
;DLHSTSRRQRQMCIRDSGYAEAPGYNQGRVEMVVGGGVCQVTTTLYNAVLRAELEVAYRKNHSMMVNYVYPGMDAMVAPQDNSDFKFVNSSNHPIYIEAYVVDDRICINIWGIEERDANRSVRFRTEILSVSWPETLYNIVVNDSECQVGEVRVNYKHKVEVEVHPALSCVSYKQIYIDGQLVEETELNRDTYKAASGLIYRASDCNVSASARPGNAGEAMVFPYIGWTIDISVTTPGGGEWPYYE
;
A
#
# COMPACT_ATOMS: atom_id res chain seq x y z
N ASP A 1 9.24 -25.56 22.98
CA ASP A 1 9.61 -25.22 21.59
C ASP A 1 8.39 -25.09 20.68
N LEU A 2 7.51 -24.12 21.01
CA LEU A 2 6.26 -23.87 20.32
C LEU A 2 6.40 -23.00 19.04
N HIS A 3 7.62 -22.62 18.69
CA HIS A 3 7.87 -21.66 17.60
C HIS A 3 8.18 -22.28 16.23
N SER A 4 8.52 -23.54 16.13
CA SER A 4 8.91 -24.15 14.83
C SER A 4 7.73 -24.71 14.02
N THR A 5 6.63 -25.05 14.65
CA THR A 5 5.37 -25.51 13.99
C THR A 5 4.51 -24.35 13.48
N SER A 6 4.79 -23.13 13.90
CA SER A 6 3.93 -21.97 13.71
C SER A 6 3.87 -21.47 12.26
N ARG A 7 4.93 -21.61 11.45
CA ARG A 7 4.94 -21.10 10.07
C ARG A 7 4.04 -21.89 9.13
N ARG A 8 4.12 -23.23 9.21
CA ARG A 8 3.28 -24.12 8.39
C ARG A 8 1.82 -24.09 8.83
N GLN A 9 1.58 -23.96 10.13
CA GLN A 9 0.24 -23.84 10.71
C GLN A 9 -0.43 -22.51 10.37
N ARG A 10 0.30 -21.39 10.36
CA ARG A 10 -0.27 -20.08 9.96
C ARG A 10 -0.66 -20.04 8.48
N GLN A 11 0.13 -20.64 7.60
CA GLN A 11 -0.22 -20.76 6.18
C GLN A 11 -1.42 -21.71 5.96
N MET A 12 -1.52 -22.79 6.74
CA MET A 12 -2.69 -23.66 6.76
C MET A 12 -3.92 -22.93 7.29
N CYS A 13 -3.81 -22.19 8.40
CA CYS A 13 -4.93 -21.43 8.95
C CYS A 13 -5.53 -20.41 7.98
N ILE A 14 -4.73 -19.72 7.20
CA ILE A 14 -5.22 -18.78 6.18
C ILE A 14 -6.02 -19.52 5.10
N ARG A 15 -5.54 -20.66 4.60
CA ARG A 15 -6.25 -21.46 3.59
C ARG A 15 -7.49 -22.17 4.14
N ASP A 16 -7.40 -22.67 5.37
CA ASP A 16 -8.47 -23.47 5.97
C ASP A 16 -9.53 -22.63 6.71
N SER A 17 -9.25 -21.34 6.93
CA SER A 17 -10.13 -20.41 7.66
C SER A 17 -11.18 -19.71 6.78
N GLY A 18 -11.35 -20.13 5.52
CA GLY A 18 -12.35 -19.56 4.61
C GLY A 18 -11.99 -18.18 4.03
N TYR A 19 -10.72 -17.79 4.07
CA TYR A 19 -10.28 -16.58 3.37
C TYR A 19 -10.43 -16.76 1.86
N ALA A 20 -11.09 -15.80 1.21
CA ALA A 20 -11.21 -15.73 -0.23
C ALA A 20 -9.87 -15.34 -0.90
N GLU A 21 -9.74 -15.69 -2.17
CA GLU A 21 -8.68 -15.12 -3.00
C GLU A 21 -8.98 -13.65 -3.32
N ALA A 22 -8.00 -12.80 -3.12
CA ALA A 22 -8.08 -11.38 -3.44
C ALA A 22 -6.70 -10.86 -3.87
N PRO A 23 -6.62 -9.67 -4.48
CA PRO A 23 -5.35 -9.06 -4.84
C PRO A 23 -4.43 -8.89 -3.63
N GLY A 24 -3.18 -9.30 -3.76
CA GLY A 24 -2.15 -9.14 -2.74
C GLY A 24 -0.77 -8.99 -3.35
N TYR A 25 0.13 -8.30 -2.65
CA TYR A 25 1.51 -8.14 -3.10
C TYR A 25 2.30 -9.44 -2.90
N ASN A 26 2.83 -9.98 -3.98
CA ASN A 26 3.71 -11.14 -3.98
C ASN A 26 4.94 -10.86 -4.86
N GLN A 27 6.13 -10.84 -4.26
CA GLN A 27 7.41 -10.64 -4.95
C GLN A 27 7.45 -9.45 -5.94
N GLY A 28 6.87 -8.31 -5.54
CA GLY A 28 6.85 -7.12 -6.38
C GLY A 28 5.74 -7.09 -7.44
N ARG A 29 4.72 -7.93 -7.30
CA ARG A 29 3.55 -8.00 -8.18
C ARG A 29 2.27 -8.08 -7.37
N VAL A 30 1.18 -7.60 -7.93
CA VAL A 30 -0.16 -7.84 -7.42
C VAL A 30 -0.67 -9.15 -8.03
N GLU A 31 -0.96 -10.15 -7.20
CA GLU A 31 -1.47 -11.45 -7.64
C GLU A 31 -2.69 -11.83 -6.79
N MET A 32 -3.58 -12.65 -7.35
CA MET A 32 -4.68 -13.23 -6.58
C MET A 32 -4.10 -14.25 -5.60
N VAL A 33 -4.18 -13.96 -4.32
CA VAL A 33 -3.67 -14.79 -3.24
C VAL A 33 -4.74 -15.03 -2.20
N VAL A 34 -4.74 -16.23 -1.61
CA VAL A 34 -5.63 -16.50 -0.47
C VAL A 34 -5.22 -15.62 0.71
N GLY A 35 -6.17 -14.83 1.23
CA GLY A 35 -5.91 -13.82 2.25
C GLY A 35 -5.39 -12.49 1.69
N GLY A 36 -5.60 -12.22 0.40
CA GLY A 36 -5.45 -10.87 -0.16
C GLY A 36 -6.28 -9.87 0.67
N GLY A 37 -5.74 -8.67 0.92
CA GLY A 37 -6.37 -7.65 1.77
C GLY A 37 -6.00 -7.73 3.26
N VAL A 38 -5.40 -8.82 3.77
CA VAL A 38 -4.99 -8.94 5.18
C VAL A 38 -4.03 -7.81 5.59
N CYS A 39 -3.11 -7.40 4.71
CA CYS A 39 -2.22 -6.27 4.97
C CYS A 39 -2.98 -4.93 5.11
N GLN A 40 -4.08 -4.74 4.38
CA GLN A 40 -4.92 -3.55 4.53
C GLN A 40 -5.64 -3.53 5.89
N VAL A 41 -6.13 -4.68 6.35
CA VAL A 41 -6.69 -4.82 7.72
C VAL A 41 -5.61 -4.51 8.75
N THR A 42 -4.41 -5.09 8.59
CA THR A 42 -3.28 -4.87 9.51
C THR A 42 -2.85 -3.40 9.52
N THR A 43 -2.78 -2.75 8.37
CA THR A 43 -2.48 -1.32 8.26
C THR A 43 -3.54 -0.46 8.96
N THR A 44 -4.81 -0.81 8.82
CA THR A 44 -5.91 -0.11 9.51
C THR A 44 -5.79 -0.28 11.02
N LEU A 45 -5.50 -1.51 11.49
CA LEU A 45 -5.27 -1.77 12.91
C LEU A 45 -4.04 -1.02 13.44
N TYR A 46 -2.92 -1.01 12.70
CA TYR A 46 -1.73 -0.24 13.05
C TYR A 46 -2.05 1.25 13.26
N ASN A 47 -2.80 1.83 12.33
CA ASN A 47 -3.21 3.23 12.43
C ASN A 47 -4.18 3.50 13.60
N ALA A 48 -5.03 2.54 13.96
CA ALA A 48 -5.87 2.64 15.15
C ALA A 48 -5.04 2.55 16.43
N VAL A 49 -4.08 1.62 16.50
CA VAL A 49 -3.13 1.45 17.61
C VAL A 49 -2.31 2.72 17.85
N LEU A 50 -1.80 3.35 16.76
CA LEU A 50 -1.07 4.62 16.85
C LEU A 50 -1.95 5.76 17.43
N ARG A 51 -3.22 5.84 16.99
CA ARG A 51 -4.17 6.87 17.48
C ARG A 51 -4.59 6.63 18.92
N ALA A 52 -4.68 5.36 19.33
CA ALA A 52 -4.89 4.99 20.73
C ALA A 52 -3.61 5.15 21.58
N GLU A 53 -2.47 5.47 20.93
CA GLU A 53 -1.15 5.64 21.55
C GLU A 53 -0.69 4.41 22.34
N LEU A 54 -1.05 3.21 21.86
CA LEU A 54 -0.56 1.96 22.41
C LEU A 54 0.84 1.66 21.88
N GLU A 55 1.61 0.89 22.63
CA GLU A 55 2.98 0.54 22.28
C GLU A 55 3.01 -0.41 21.08
N VAL A 56 3.71 -0.02 20.01
CA VAL A 56 3.99 -0.88 18.85
C VAL A 56 5.26 -1.69 19.13
N ALA A 57 5.11 -2.99 19.39
CA ALA A 57 6.23 -3.88 19.68
C ALA A 57 6.95 -4.36 18.40
N TYR A 58 6.24 -4.50 17.29
CA TYR A 58 6.82 -4.90 16.01
C TYR A 58 5.93 -4.45 14.85
N ARG A 59 6.56 -3.83 13.85
CA ARG A 59 5.93 -3.43 12.58
C ARG A 59 6.96 -3.51 11.46
N LYS A 60 6.53 -3.91 10.27
CA LYS A 60 7.35 -3.84 9.06
C LYS A 60 6.52 -3.18 7.95
N ASN A 61 7.14 -2.25 7.18
CA ASN A 61 6.51 -1.68 6.00
C ASN A 61 6.50 -2.66 4.83
N HIS A 62 5.66 -2.40 3.83
CA HIS A 62 5.68 -3.13 2.57
C HIS A 62 6.99 -2.89 1.81
N SER A 63 7.36 -3.83 0.95
CA SER A 63 8.54 -3.69 0.09
C SER A 63 8.36 -2.62 -0.99
N MET A 64 7.12 -2.36 -1.42
CA MET A 64 6.71 -1.32 -2.35
C MET A 64 5.65 -0.44 -1.69
N MET A 65 5.56 0.81 -2.13
CA MET A 65 4.56 1.75 -1.63
C MET A 65 3.15 1.24 -1.94
N VAL A 66 2.27 1.23 -0.93
CA VAL A 66 0.84 0.96 -1.12
C VAL A 66 0.08 2.25 -1.42
N ASN A 67 -1.08 2.16 -2.07
CA ASN A 67 -1.86 3.31 -2.52
C ASN A 67 -3.01 3.71 -1.58
N TYR A 68 -3.25 2.97 -0.49
CA TYR A 68 -4.38 3.18 0.41
C TYR A 68 -4.03 3.89 1.72
N VAL A 69 -2.76 4.21 1.94
CA VAL A 69 -2.29 4.96 3.13
C VAL A 69 -1.03 5.75 2.78
N TYR A 70 -0.74 6.82 3.54
CA TYR A 70 0.50 7.56 3.39
C TYR A 70 1.73 6.66 3.60
N PRO A 71 2.82 6.85 2.83
CA PRO A 71 4.10 6.18 3.08
C PRO A 71 4.52 6.32 4.54
N GLY A 72 5.05 5.24 5.12
CA GLY A 72 5.41 5.19 6.54
C GLY A 72 4.27 4.86 7.50
N MET A 73 3.02 4.82 7.03
CA MET A 73 1.84 4.52 7.84
C MET A 73 1.23 3.15 7.55
N ASP A 74 1.90 2.32 6.76
CA ASP A 74 1.49 0.96 6.43
C ASP A 74 2.09 -0.09 7.37
N ALA A 75 1.49 -1.25 7.46
CA ALA A 75 2.00 -2.41 8.19
C ALA A 75 1.73 -3.68 7.41
N MET A 76 2.81 -4.42 7.09
CA MET A 76 2.78 -5.65 6.32
C MET A 76 2.72 -6.88 7.22
N VAL A 77 1.91 -7.86 6.82
CA VAL A 77 1.91 -9.21 7.35
C VAL A 77 2.16 -10.20 6.22
N ALA A 78 3.30 -10.87 6.27
CA ALA A 78 3.70 -11.87 5.29
C ALA A 78 4.44 -13.01 5.99
N PRO A 79 3.80 -14.17 6.21
CA PRO A 79 4.40 -15.29 6.94
C PRO A 79 5.70 -15.80 6.30
N GLN A 80 5.80 -15.76 4.96
CA GLN A 80 6.99 -16.15 4.22
C GLN A 80 8.19 -15.25 4.49
N ASP A 81 7.96 -13.96 4.78
CA ASP A 81 9.00 -12.95 5.04
C ASP A 81 9.23 -12.74 6.54
N ASN A 82 8.59 -13.55 7.38
CA ASN A 82 8.59 -13.38 8.83
C ASN A 82 8.12 -11.98 9.29
N SER A 83 7.25 -11.35 8.48
CA SER A 83 6.66 -10.06 8.78
C SER A 83 5.36 -10.25 9.55
N ASP A 84 5.19 -9.47 10.60
CA ASP A 84 4.04 -9.52 11.50
C ASP A 84 3.73 -8.10 12.00
N PHE A 85 2.61 -7.92 12.66
CA PHE A 85 2.30 -6.72 13.42
C PHE A 85 2.00 -7.11 14.86
N LYS A 86 2.70 -6.48 15.80
CA LYS A 86 2.54 -6.73 17.24
C LYS A 86 2.48 -5.42 17.99
N PHE A 87 1.55 -5.34 18.90
CA PHE A 87 1.44 -4.21 19.82
C PHE A 87 1.12 -4.70 21.23
N VAL A 88 1.33 -3.84 22.21
CA VAL A 88 1.06 -4.09 23.62
C VAL A 88 -0.03 -3.13 24.08
N ASN A 89 -0.99 -3.64 24.83
CA ASN A 89 -1.87 -2.76 25.58
C ASN A 89 -1.06 -2.11 26.70
N SER A 90 -0.51 -0.95 26.42
CA SER A 90 0.29 -0.16 27.35
C SER A 90 -0.55 0.77 28.25
N SER A 91 -1.90 0.73 28.13
CA SER A 91 -2.79 1.42 29.05
C SER A 91 -2.95 0.64 30.36
N ASN A 92 -3.42 1.30 31.42
CA ASN A 92 -3.68 0.66 32.70
C ASN A 92 -5.00 -0.12 32.73
N HIS A 93 -5.79 -0.09 31.63
CA HIS A 93 -7.12 -0.64 31.55
C HIS A 93 -7.28 -1.63 30.39
N PRO A 94 -8.24 -2.55 30.46
CA PRO A 94 -8.58 -3.38 29.29
C PRO A 94 -9.03 -2.52 28.11
N ILE A 95 -8.67 -2.96 26.90
CA ILE A 95 -9.16 -2.38 25.65
C ILE A 95 -10.09 -3.36 24.94
N TYR A 96 -11.03 -2.83 24.16
CA TYR A 96 -11.88 -3.59 23.27
C TYR A 96 -11.63 -3.14 21.83
N ILE A 97 -11.36 -4.10 20.96
CA ILE A 97 -11.12 -3.85 19.52
C ILE A 97 -12.37 -4.27 18.77
N GLU A 98 -12.96 -3.32 18.09
CA GLU A 98 -14.10 -3.52 17.20
C GLU A 98 -13.64 -3.33 15.74
N ALA A 99 -13.94 -4.30 14.88
CA ALA A 99 -13.63 -4.23 13.47
C ALA A 99 -14.88 -4.57 12.63
N TYR A 100 -15.16 -3.75 11.63
CA TYR A 100 -16.32 -3.93 10.76
C TYR A 100 -16.06 -3.30 9.38
N VAL A 101 -16.91 -3.62 8.41
CA VAL A 101 -16.86 -3.05 7.06
C VAL A 101 -18.12 -2.25 6.81
N VAL A 102 -17.97 -1.01 6.31
CA VAL A 102 -19.06 -0.13 5.87
C VAL A 102 -18.66 0.48 4.54
N ASP A 103 -19.53 0.41 3.55
CA ASP A 103 -19.31 0.99 2.21
C ASP A 103 -17.92 0.66 1.64
N ASP A 104 -17.58 -0.63 1.64
CA ASP A 104 -16.30 -1.19 1.17
C ASP A 104 -15.05 -0.65 1.92
N ARG A 105 -15.27 -0.03 3.07
CA ARG A 105 -14.19 0.48 3.93
C ARG A 105 -14.07 -0.34 5.21
N ILE A 106 -12.84 -0.70 5.54
CA ILE A 106 -12.50 -1.33 6.82
C ILE A 106 -12.43 -0.24 7.89
N CYS A 107 -13.18 -0.45 8.97
CA CYS A 107 -13.20 0.41 10.14
C CYS A 107 -12.70 -0.37 11.34
N ILE A 108 -11.79 0.20 12.11
CA ILE A 108 -11.31 -0.38 13.38
C ILE A 108 -11.35 0.69 14.45
N ASN A 109 -12.07 0.37 15.53
CA ASN A 109 -12.15 1.19 16.72
C ASN A 109 -11.44 0.49 17.88
N ILE A 110 -10.70 1.24 18.67
CA ILE A 110 -10.13 0.78 19.93
C ILE A 110 -10.83 1.56 21.04
N TRP A 111 -11.59 0.83 21.83
CA TRP A 111 -12.33 1.36 22.98
C TRP A 111 -11.54 1.11 24.25
N GLY A 112 -11.49 2.09 25.13
CA GLY A 112 -10.79 2.00 26.40
C GLY A 112 -11.13 3.18 27.30
N ILE A 113 -10.43 3.32 28.41
CA ILE A 113 -10.53 4.47 29.30
C ILE A 113 -9.46 5.47 28.89
N GLU A 114 -9.88 6.71 28.57
CA GLU A 114 -8.95 7.79 28.26
C GLU A 114 -8.39 8.36 29.56
N GLU A 115 -7.06 8.27 29.73
CA GLU A 115 -6.35 8.73 30.90
C GLU A 115 -5.61 10.05 30.67
N ARG A 116 -5.63 10.56 29.43
CA ARG A 116 -4.92 11.79 29.02
C ARG A 116 -5.86 12.99 29.08
N ASP A 117 -5.26 14.18 29.16
CA ASP A 117 -6.01 15.42 29.22
C ASP A 117 -6.88 15.63 27.99
N ALA A 118 -8.10 16.14 28.19
CA ALA A 118 -9.10 16.33 27.12
C ALA A 118 -8.65 17.38 26.04
N ASN A 119 -7.73 18.28 26.37
CA ASN A 119 -7.18 19.27 25.44
C ASN A 119 -6.00 18.75 24.62
N ARG A 120 -5.61 17.49 24.83
CA ARG A 120 -4.53 16.82 24.11
C ARG A 120 -5.08 16.12 22.86
N SER A 121 -4.35 16.24 21.75
CA SER A 121 -4.61 15.49 20.52
C SER A 121 -3.32 15.00 19.89
N VAL A 122 -3.42 13.87 19.16
CA VAL A 122 -2.30 13.28 18.44
C VAL A 122 -2.54 13.39 16.93
N ARG A 123 -1.50 13.73 16.17
CA ARG A 123 -1.49 13.74 14.72
C ARG A 123 -0.27 13.01 14.20
N PHE A 124 -0.33 12.64 12.93
CA PHE A 124 0.77 11.99 12.23
C PHE A 124 1.06 12.73 10.95
N ARG A 125 2.33 12.90 10.63
CA ARG A 125 2.77 13.43 9.34
C ARG A 125 3.87 12.53 8.75
N THR A 126 3.97 12.52 7.45
CA THR A 126 5.06 11.87 6.72
C THR A 126 5.83 12.93 5.94
N GLU A 127 7.14 12.82 5.98
CA GLU A 127 8.08 13.59 5.19
C GLU A 127 8.73 12.68 4.17
N ILE A 128 8.56 13.00 2.90
CA ILE A 128 9.20 12.27 1.80
C ILE A 128 10.61 12.82 1.63
N LEU A 129 11.60 11.95 1.80
CA LEU A 129 13.02 12.32 1.69
C LEU A 129 13.53 12.16 0.25
N SER A 130 13.09 11.13 -0.44
CA SER A 130 13.47 10.89 -1.83
C SER A 130 12.41 10.10 -2.57
N VAL A 131 12.30 10.38 -3.87
CA VAL A 131 11.51 9.59 -4.83
C VAL A 131 12.38 9.35 -6.04
N SER A 132 12.48 8.12 -6.50
CA SER A 132 13.15 7.78 -7.76
C SER A 132 12.36 6.71 -8.51
N TRP A 133 12.24 6.88 -9.80
CA TRP A 133 11.53 5.95 -10.67
C TRP A 133 12.49 4.87 -11.17
N PRO A 134 11.99 3.66 -11.50
CA PRO A 134 12.81 2.66 -12.16
C PRO A 134 13.31 3.20 -13.51
N GLU A 135 14.49 2.79 -13.93
CA GLU A 135 15.09 3.20 -15.23
C GLU A 135 14.13 2.91 -16.40
N THR A 136 13.47 1.77 -16.34
CA THR A 136 12.40 1.40 -17.26
C THR A 136 11.07 1.44 -16.52
N LEU A 137 10.20 2.41 -16.82
CA LEU A 137 8.89 2.50 -16.17
C LEU A 137 8.03 1.28 -16.48
N TYR A 138 7.97 0.86 -17.74
CA TYR A 138 7.20 -0.30 -18.15
C TYR A 138 8.02 -1.24 -19.03
N ASN A 139 7.97 -2.52 -18.70
CA ASN A 139 8.41 -3.57 -19.62
C ASN A 139 7.33 -3.75 -20.69
N ILE A 140 7.69 -3.53 -21.96
CA ILE A 140 6.76 -3.61 -23.09
C ILE A 140 6.90 -4.99 -23.74
N VAL A 141 5.79 -5.71 -23.84
CA VAL A 141 5.70 -7.04 -24.45
C VAL A 141 4.82 -6.96 -25.67
N VAL A 142 5.36 -7.31 -26.84
CA VAL A 142 4.58 -7.47 -28.06
C VAL A 142 3.93 -8.87 -28.04
N ASN A 143 2.62 -8.91 -28.13
CA ASN A 143 1.88 -10.17 -28.07
C ASN A 143 0.61 -10.12 -28.94
N ASP A 144 0.77 -10.43 -30.22
CA ASP A 144 -0.35 -10.45 -31.19
C ASP A 144 -1.33 -11.62 -30.99
N SER A 145 -1.00 -12.58 -30.12
CA SER A 145 -1.92 -13.67 -29.77
C SER A 145 -2.93 -13.29 -28.69
N GLU A 146 -2.61 -12.32 -27.85
CA GLU A 146 -3.45 -11.84 -26.74
C GLU A 146 -4.01 -10.43 -26.99
N CYS A 147 -3.29 -9.58 -27.73
CA CYS A 147 -3.72 -8.24 -28.11
C CYS A 147 -4.23 -8.22 -29.54
N GLN A 148 -5.43 -7.66 -29.75
CA GLN A 148 -5.97 -7.43 -31.07
C GLN A 148 -5.25 -6.26 -31.76
N VAL A 149 -5.41 -6.14 -33.07
CA VAL A 149 -4.89 -5.02 -33.86
C VAL A 149 -5.31 -3.68 -33.22
N GLY A 150 -4.35 -2.81 -32.93
CA GLY A 150 -4.58 -1.54 -32.27
C GLY A 150 -4.74 -1.63 -30.75
N GLU A 151 -4.61 -2.80 -30.13
CA GLU A 151 -4.83 -2.97 -28.68
C GLU A 151 -3.55 -2.83 -27.86
N VAL A 152 -3.66 -2.14 -26.73
CA VAL A 152 -2.62 -2.01 -25.68
C VAL A 152 -3.27 -2.29 -24.32
N ARG A 153 -2.62 -3.10 -23.51
CA ARG A 153 -3.06 -3.42 -22.14
C ARG A 153 -1.99 -2.97 -21.16
N VAL A 154 -2.31 -1.99 -20.34
CA VAL A 154 -1.42 -1.44 -19.33
C VAL A 154 -1.63 -2.19 -18.01
N ASN A 155 -0.54 -2.45 -17.30
CA ASN A 155 -0.55 -3.12 -15.98
C ASN A 155 -1.23 -4.50 -15.97
N TYR A 156 -1.30 -5.18 -17.13
CA TYR A 156 -2.04 -6.43 -17.28
C TYR A 156 -1.13 -7.60 -17.60
N LYS A 157 -1.27 -8.69 -16.85
CA LYS A 157 -0.72 -10.01 -17.17
C LYS A 157 -1.62 -11.12 -16.63
N HIS A 158 -2.39 -11.79 -17.51
CA HIS A 158 -3.19 -12.98 -17.15
C HIS A 158 -4.03 -12.81 -15.87
N LYS A 159 -4.74 -11.70 -15.71
CA LYS A 159 -5.50 -11.31 -14.52
C LYS A 159 -4.64 -10.83 -13.33
N VAL A 160 -3.39 -10.45 -13.55
CA VAL A 160 -2.49 -9.87 -12.56
C VAL A 160 -2.13 -8.46 -12.99
N GLU A 161 -2.35 -7.49 -12.13
CA GLU A 161 -1.91 -6.12 -12.35
C GLU A 161 -0.43 -6.02 -11.97
N VAL A 162 0.39 -5.54 -12.91
CA VAL A 162 1.81 -5.27 -12.68
C VAL A 162 2.01 -3.77 -12.83
N GLU A 163 1.75 -3.05 -11.74
CA GLU A 163 1.89 -1.60 -11.67
C GLU A 163 3.35 -1.17 -11.55
N VAL A 164 3.66 0.02 -12.06
CA VAL A 164 4.92 0.68 -11.79
C VAL A 164 4.90 1.30 -10.40
N HIS A 165 5.98 1.13 -9.63
CA HIS A 165 6.14 1.76 -8.33
C HIS A 165 7.46 2.54 -8.29
N PRO A 166 7.49 3.76 -7.71
CA PRO A 166 8.74 4.45 -7.42
C PRO A 166 9.44 3.82 -6.22
N ALA A 167 10.76 3.89 -6.19
CA ALA A 167 11.49 3.79 -4.94
C ALA A 167 11.27 5.08 -4.15
N LEU A 168 11.07 4.94 -2.85
CA LEU A 168 10.79 6.06 -1.97
C LEU A 168 11.45 5.84 -0.60
N SER A 169 11.96 6.91 -0.02
CA SER A 169 12.30 6.94 1.40
C SER A 169 11.52 8.03 2.11
N CYS A 170 11.08 7.74 3.32
CA CYS A 170 10.30 8.68 4.13
C CYS A 170 10.59 8.53 5.61
N VAL A 171 10.21 9.55 6.36
CA VAL A 171 10.15 9.55 7.82
C VAL A 171 8.75 9.93 8.24
N SER A 172 8.15 9.15 9.10
CA SER A 172 6.89 9.49 9.75
C SER A 172 7.11 9.98 11.17
N TYR A 173 6.30 10.94 11.58
CA TYR A 173 6.37 11.60 12.87
C TYR A 173 5.04 11.50 13.58
N LYS A 174 5.11 11.32 14.90
CA LYS A 174 4.01 11.51 15.83
C LYS A 174 4.11 12.93 16.40
N GLN A 175 3.02 13.66 16.36
CA GLN A 175 2.89 15.02 16.85
C GLN A 175 1.87 15.08 17.98
N ILE A 176 2.24 15.67 19.09
CA ILE A 176 1.34 15.91 20.22
C ILE A 176 1.00 17.39 20.27
N TYR A 177 -0.30 17.66 20.33
CA TYR A 177 -0.85 19.00 20.47
C TYR A 177 -1.55 19.13 21.82
N ILE A 178 -1.36 20.26 22.48
CA ILE A 178 -2.12 20.68 23.67
C ILE A 178 -2.74 22.04 23.35
N ASP A 179 -4.05 22.16 23.56
CA ASP A 179 -4.82 23.37 23.21
C ASP A 179 -4.60 23.82 21.75
N GLY A 180 -4.41 22.84 20.84
CA GLY A 180 -4.16 23.09 19.42
C GLY A 180 -2.75 23.54 19.06
N GLN A 181 -1.82 23.66 20.03
CA GLN A 181 -0.42 24.00 19.81
C GLN A 181 0.45 22.74 19.81
N LEU A 182 1.35 22.63 18.84
CA LEU A 182 2.32 21.54 18.78
C LEU A 182 3.31 21.68 19.95
N VAL A 183 3.34 20.68 20.83
CA VAL A 183 4.24 20.65 22.01
C VAL A 183 5.33 19.61 21.89
N GLU A 184 5.11 18.56 21.07
CA GLU A 184 6.10 17.49 20.88
C GLU A 184 5.98 16.91 19.46
N GLU A 185 7.14 16.65 18.84
CA GLU A 185 7.21 15.87 17.60
C GLU A 185 8.31 14.81 17.76
N THR A 186 7.97 13.56 17.54
CA THR A 186 8.87 12.41 17.69
C THR A 186 8.89 11.58 16.40
N GLU A 187 10.08 11.19 15.94
CA GLU A 187 10.22 10.25 14.82
C GLU A 187 9.58 8.92 15.19
N LEU A 188 8.65 8.46 14.35
CA LEU A 188 7.92 7.22 14.53
C LEU A 188 8.57 6.07 13.75
N ASN A 189 8.77 6.28 12.44
CA ASN A 189 9.36 5.29 11.53
C ASN A 189 10.24 5.99 10.49
N ARG A 190 11.24 5.24 10.02
CA ARG A 190 12.03 5.59 8.85
C ARG A 190 11.98 4.42 7.87
N ASP A 191 11.27 4.62 6.77
CA ASP A 191 10.92 3.54 5.84
C ASP A 191 11.51 3.77 4.46
N THR A 192 11.78 2.66 3.78
CA THR A 192 12.20 2.64 2.38
C THR A 192 11.35 1.66 1.59
N TYR A 193 10.99 2.06 0.37
CA TYR A 193 10.21 1.28 -0.58
C TYR A 193 11.01 1.11 -1.86
N LYS A 194 10.91 -0.07 -2.47
CA LYS A 194 11.63 -0.43 -3.69
C LYS A 194 10.84 0.00 -4.91
N ALA A 195 11.58 0.43 -5.95
CA ALA A 195 11.00 0.61 -7.27
C ALA A 195 10.62 -0.74 -7.90
N ALA A 196 9.57 -0.71 -8.70
CA ALA A 196 9.20 -1.82 -9.57
C ALA A 196 8.71 -1.29 -10.91
N SER A 197 9.12 -1.93 -12.00
CA SER A 197 8.61 -1.61 -13.35
C SER A 197 7.24 -2.24 -13.55
N GLY A 198 6.34 -1.49 -14.17
CA GLY A 198 5.06 -2.00 -14.63
C GLY A 198 5.21 -2.88 -15.88
N LEU A 199 4.08 -3.35 -16.41
CA LEU A 199 4.04 -4.20 -17.59
C LEU A 199 2.97 -3.70 -18.56
N ILE A 200 3.36 -3.54 -19.83
CA ILE A 200 2.45 -3.22 -20.93
C ILE A 200 2.51 -4.34 -21.98
N TYR A 201 1.38 -4.91 -22.32
CA TYR A 201 1.21 -5.73 -23.52
C TYR A 201 0.68 -4.88 -24.65
N ARG A 202 1.22 -5.05 -25.85
CA ARG A 202 0.74 -4.36 -27.03
C ARG A 202 0.71 -5.27 -28.27
N ALA A 203 -0.17 -4.93 -29.20
CA ALA A 203 -0.09 -5.47 -30.55
C ALA A 203 1.16 -4.92 -31.28
N SER A 204 1.64 -5.63 -32.28
CA SER A 204 2.85 -5.26 -33.04
C SER A 204 2.71 -3.94 -33.81
N ASP A 205 1.48 -3.56 -34.16
CA ASP A 205 1.15 -2.33 -34.87
C ASP A 205 1.05 -1.08 -33.97
N CYS A 206 1.12 -1.22 -32.67
CA CYS A 206 1.09 -0.12 -31.71
C CYS A 206 2.48 0.31 -31.27
N ASN A 207 2.69 1.61 -31.02
CA ASN A 207 3.84 2.10 -30.26
C ASN A 207 3.38 2.70 -28.94
N VAL A 208 4.14 2.44 -27.89
CA VAL A 208 3.83 2.91 -26.52
C VAL A 208 5.06 3.57 -25.93
N SER A 209 4.84 4.71 -25.28
CA SER A 209 5.84 5.37 -24.44
C SER A 209 5.19 5.79 -23.12
N ALA A 210 5.99 5.85 -22.06
CA ALA A 210 5.54 6.28 -20.76
C ALA A 210 6.55 7.21 -20.09
N SER A 211 6.06 8.22 -19.36
CA SER A 211 6.87 9.13 -18.57
C SER A 211 6.22 9.40 -17.22
N ALA A 212 7.04 9.51 -16.18
CA ALA A 212 6.57 9.92 -14.85
C ALA A 212 6.83 11.42 -14.65
N ARG A 213 5.86 12.13 -14.10
CA ARG A 213 5.98 13.56 -13.80
C ARG A 213 5.22 13.95 -12.54
N PRO A 214 5.56 15.09 -11.91
CA PRO A 214 4.67 15.68 -10.90
C PRO A 214 3.29 15.96 -11.49
N GLY A 215 2.24 15.66 -10.71
CA GLY A 215 0.86 15.94 -11.09
C GLY A 215 0.54 17.44 -11.01
N ASN A 216 -0.39 17.89 -11.83
CA ASN A 216 -0.90 19.26 -11.79
C ASN A 216 -2.03 19.41 -10.76
N ALA A 217 -2.27 20.64 -10.30
CA ALA A 217 -3.38 20.92 -9.39
C ALA A 217 -4.72 20.57 -10.05
N GLY A 218 -5.54 19.74 -9.38
CA GLY A 218 -6.85 19.30 -9.86
C GLY A 218 -6.81 18.09 -10.81
N GLU A 219 -5.64 17.56 -11.12
CA GLU A 219 -5.49 16.34 -11.90
C GLU A 219 -5.63 15.10 -11.01
N ALA A 220 -6.25 14.03 -11.54
CA ALA A 220 -6.22 12.73 -10.90
C ALA A 220 -4.78 12.17 -10.93
N MET A 221 -4.21 11.93 -9.77
CA MET A 221 -2.83 11.44 -9.64
C MET A 221 -2.83 9.94 -9.37
N VAL A 222 -1.99 9.21 -10.09
CA VAL A 222 -1.79 7.77 -9.85
C VAL A 222 -1.17 7.53 -8.47
N PHE A 223 -0.30 8.45 -8.03
CA PHE A 223 0.32 8.43 -6.70
C PHE A 223 0.00 9.69 -5.91
N PRO A 224 -1.23 9.85 -5.39
CA PRO A 224 -1.71 11.09 -4.78
C PRO A 224 -0.90 11.50 -3.54
N TYR A 225 -0.41 10.54 -2.77
CA TYR A 225 0.37 10.80 -1.55
C TYR A 225 1.76 11.38 -1.78
N ILE A 226 2.29 11.25 -3.00
CA ILE A 226 3.58 11.84 -3.39
C ILE A 226 3.42 12.90 -4.49
N GLY A 227 2.20 13.15 -4.96
CA GLY A 227 1.90 14.17 -5.96
C GLY A 227 2.44 13.85 -7.37
N TRP A 228 2.46 12.57 -7.77
CA TRP A 228 2.97 12.13 -9.06
C TRP A 228 1.93 11.40 -9.90
N THR A 229 2.07 11.51 -11.21
CA THR A 229 1.29 10.78 -12.21
C THR A 229 2.19 10.17 -13.28
N ILE A 230 1.62 9.30 -14.10
CA ILE A 230 2.30 8.68 -15.23
C ILE A 230 1.49 8.95 -16.49
N ASP A 231 2.15 9.53 -17.47
CA ASP A 231 1.58 9.71 -18.80
C ASP A 231 1.96 8.52 -19.68
N ILE A 232 0.97 7.92 -20.31
CA ILE A 232 1.16 6.85 -21.29
C ILE A 232 0.64 7.35 -22.63
N SER A 233 1.52 7.35 -23.64
CA SER A 233 1.18 7.72 -25.00
C SER A 233 1.15 6.47 -25.89
N VAL A 234 0.06 6.27 -26.59
CA VAL A 234 -0.16 5.16 -27.53
C VAL A 234 -0.33 5.72 -28.93
N THR A 235 0.41 5.19 -29.89
CA THR A 235 0.24 5.50 -31.31
C THR A 235 -0.16 4.23 -32.05
N THR A 236 -1.33 4.27 -32.69
CA THR A 236 -1.85 3.19 -33.54
C THR A 236 -1.76 3.57 -35.01
N PRO A 237 -1.68 2.63 -35.95
CA PRO A 237 -1.58 2.92 -37.40
C PRO A 237 -2.76 3.72 -37.98
N GLY A 238 -3.92 3.74 -37.31
CA GLY A 238 -5.12 4.45 -37.74
C GLY A 238 -5.32 5.85 -37.16
N GLY A 239 -4.41 6.34 -36.31
CA GLY A 239 -4.48 7.70 -35.73
C GLY A 239 -5.67 7.91 -34.79
N GLY A 240 -6.30 6.85 -34.28
CA GLY A 240 -7.40 6.94 -33.29
C GLY A 240 -6.90 7.22 -31.89
N GLU A 241 -7.60 8.10 -31.14
CA GLU A 241 -7.42 8.24 -29.70
C GLU A 241 -7.89 6.95 -29.02
N TRP A 242 -7.08 6.46 -28.10
CA TRP A 242 -7.35 5.24 -27.35
C TRP A 242 -8.40 5.45 -26.28
N PRO A 243 -9.44 4.59 -26.18
CA PRO A 243 -10.28 4.59 -24.99
C PRO A 243 -9.51 3.97 -23.84
N TYR A 244 -9.29 4.75 -22.77
CA TYR A 244 -8.89 4.20 -21.48
C TYR A 244 -9.99 3.21 -21.02
N TYR A 245 -9.64 1.95 -20.87
CA TYR A 245 -10.43 1.04 -20.05
C TYR A 245 -9.90 1.15 -18.60
N GLU A 246 -10.76 1.72 -17.72
CA GLU A 246 -10.63 1.69 -16.28
C GLU A 246 -10.68 0.25 -15.74
#